data_70044ba153a6ab87c567c5b16636eeed
#
_entry.id   70044ba153a6ab87c567c5b16636eeed
#
_cell.length_a   1.000
_cell.length_b   1.000
_cell.length_c   1.000
_cell.angle_alpha   90.00
_cell.angle_beta   90.00
_cell.angle_gamma   90.00
#
_symmetry.space_group_name_H-M   'P 1'
#
loop_
_entity.id
_entity.type
_entity.pdbx_description
1 polymer ?
#
loop_
_entity_poly.entity_id
_entity_poly.type
_entity_poly.pdbx_seq_one_letter_code
_entity_poly.pdbx_strand_id
1 'polypeptide(L)'
;MSENFAMVDAIAEDFQSRGGQPALAYGVVEDGRLVHARGLGERWVDGPAPDEHTVFRIASMTKSFTAAAVLLLRDEGALRLDDQAEAYVPELAVLSPSAASAPVTIRKLLTMTAGFPTDDPWGDRLQGQPLAEFAEFLAGGVSLAWAPGTRFEYSNLGYAILGRVIAAASGEAYDQFVRTRLLQPLGMSATGFDADEFQTDRLARGYQGKAGAWQELPMDPNGSFAPMGGIFSCVSDLALWVSGFVAAFLAEDRQTGGHHPLHITSRREMQSAQTAIPPAAFIRVPGGLSGGAPANYGFGLFIEEDPVHGVVVQHSGGYPGFGSNMRWHRASGLGVIALANRTYAGPWVLAERMLTALLRGRNQPSDRAPLHGPALNPGRAWPRTLAARDEVMDLLAKWNDAAAERLFTENVALDEPFADRRSAVDTIRERIGEFSVDERRPAEFDSAAHCRWWLRGERGAVAAEITLTPEREPRVQSLTLAIPPAAESPLAAVVAALISVVNRDDAGVLASIATAGSLDKGLLTRQLRMAGAWSGRVVADGFRAGDGATLTTVELAGEHARLMLSVVVDPSGVLHQADVSLEP
;
A
#
# COMPACT_ATOMS: atom_id res chain seq x y z
N MET A 1 -17.20 -26.25 -7.56
CA MET A 1 -17.05 -25.42 -6.33
C MET A 1 -15.93 -25.93 -5.41
N SER A 2 -15.86 -27.23 -5.06
CA SER A 2 -14.80 -27.73 -4.15
C SER A 2 -13.36 -27.61 -4.69
N GLU A 3 -13.13 -27.76 -5.99
CA GLU A 3 -11.80 -27.64 -6.61
C GLU A 3 -11.27 -26.18 -6.61
N ASN A 4 -12.15 -25.19 -6.75
CA ASN A 4 -11.75 -23.77 -6.74
C ASN A 4 -11.29 -23.33 -5.34
N PHE A 5 -11.91 -23.83 -4.27
CA PHE A 5 -11.49 -23.50 -2.91
C PHE A 5 -10.21 -24.22 -2.50
N ALA A 6 -9.99 -25.45 -2.95
CA ALA A 6 -8.72 -26.16 -2.74
C ALA A 6 -7.53 -25.40 -3.35
N MET A 7 -7.72 -24.75 -4.50
CA MET A 7 -6.70 -23.89 -5.12
C MET A 7 -6.46 -22.62 -4.30
N VAL A 8 -7.52 -21.99 -3.77
CA VAL A 8 -7.41 -20.82 -2.89
C VAL A 8 -6.64 -21.20 -1.62
N ASP A 9 -6.94 -22.34 -1.01
CA ASP A 9 -6.28 -22.86 0.17
C ASP A 9 -4.78 -23.13 -0.10
N ALA A 10 -4.46 -23.77 -1.23
CA ALA A 10 -3.07 -24.01 -1.60
C ALA A 10 -2.25 -22.70 -1.79
N ILE A 11 -2.88 -21.66 -2.34
CA ILE A 11 -2.26 -20.33 -2.46
C ILE A 11 -2.00 -19.73 -1.07
N ALA A 12 -2.94 -19.89 -0.12
CA ALA A 12 -2.78 -19.39 1.24
C ALA A 12 -1.70 -20.16 2.00
N GLU A 13 -1.66 -21.49 1.87
CA GLU A 13 -0.65 -22.34 2.48
C GLU A 13 0.75 -22.04 1.96
N ASP A 14 0.90 -21.81 0.64
CA ASP A 14 2.16 -21.36 0.04
C ASP A 14 2.60 -19.99 0.62
N PHE A 15 1.67 -19.02 0.73
CA PHE A 15 1.96 -17.71 1.32
C PHE A 15 2.36 -17.82 2.80
N GLN A 16 1.64 -18.61 3.59
CA GLN A 16 1.92 -18.82 5.01
C GLN A 16 3.24 -19.56 5.24
N SER A 17 3.56 -20.56 4.40
CA SER A 17 4.77 -21.38 4.55
C SER A 17 6.07 -20.60 4.41
N ARG A 18 6.02 -19.43 3.80
CA ARG A 18 7.16 -18.50 3.69
C ARG A 18 7.51 -17.81 5.01
N GLY A 19 6.76 -18.11 6.09
CA GLY A 19 7.06 -17.62 7.44
C GLY A 19 6.90 -16.12 7.63
N GLY A 20 6.08 -15.50 6.77
CA GLY A 20 5.95 -14.04 6.72
C GLY A 20 5.14 -13.44 7.87
N GLN A 21 4.30 -14.20 8.58
CA GLN A 21 3.43 -13.73 9.66
C GLN A 21 3.04 -14.89 10.60
N PRO A 22 2.72 -14.61 11.90
CA PRO A 22 2.20 -15.65 12.79
C PRO A 22 0.83 -16.16 12.37
N ALA A 23 -0.11 -15.27 12.00
CA ALA A 23 -1.46 -15.63 11.58
C ALA A 23 -1.83 -15.03 10.22
N LEU A 24 -2.65 -15.79 9.51
CA LEU A 24 -3.36 -15.39 8.30
C LEU A 24 -4.81 -15.86 8.40
N ALA A 25 -5.78 -14.95 8.21
CA ALA A 25 -7.19 -15.29 8.01
C ALA A 25 -7.64 -14.77 6.65
N TYR A 26 -8.40 -15.57 5.89
CA TYR A 26 -8.89 -15.16 4.58
C TYR A 26 -10.29 -15.70 4.31
N GLY A 27 -10.98 -15.06 3.36
CA GLY A 27 -12.30 -15.49 2.92
C GLY A 27 -12.59 -15.10 1.48
N VAL A 28 -13.51 -15.86 0.87
CA VAL A 28 -14.04 -15.64 -0.48
C VAL A 28 -15.48 -15.22 -0.38
N VAL A 29 -15.81 -14.10 -1.00
CA VAL A 29 -17.18 -13.60 -1.18
C VAL A 29 -17.63 -13.93 -2.60
N GLU A 30 -18.82 -14.46 -2.73
CA GLU A 30 -19.47 -14.73 -4.01
C GLU A 30 -20.95 -14.39 -3.92
N ASP A 31 -21.45 -13.64 -4.90
CA ASP A 31 -22.85 -13.21 -4.97
C ASP A 31 -23.37 -12.62 -3.65
N GLY A 32 -22.55 -11.77 -3.01
CA GLY A 32 -22.92 -11.09 -1.77
C GLY A 32 -22.90 -11.98 -0.51
N ARG A 33 -22.21 -13.10 -0.52
CA ARG A 33 -22.11 -14.00 0.64
C ARG A 33 -20.68 -14.50 0.83
N LEU A 34 -20.27 -14.65 2.08
CA LEU A 34 -19.05 -15.40 2.42
C LEU A 34 -19.30 -16.89 2.13
N VAL A 35 -18.58 -17.45 1.15
CA VAL A 35 -18.77 -18.82 0.69
C VAL A 35 -17.63 -19.76 1.10
N HIS A 36 -16.49 -19.19 1.48
CA HIS A 36 -15.33 -19.92 1.99
C HIS A 36 -14.54 -19.02 2.93
N ALA A 37 -14.06 -19.57 4.04
CA ALA A 37 -13.15 -18.87 4.94
C ALA A 37 -12.26 -19.89 5.65
N ARG A 38 -11.01 -19.47 5.93
CA ARG A 38 -10.06 -20.30 6.66
C ARG A 38 -9.01 -19.42 7.36
N GLY A 39 -8.45 -19.96 8.45
CA GLY A 39 -7.31 -19.37 9.15
C GLY A 39 -6.12 -20.31 9.16
N LEU A 40 -4.91 -19.77 9.10
CA LEU A 40 -3.64 -20.48 9.13
C LEU A 40 -2.72 -19.83 10.17
N GLY A 41 -1.86 -20.64 10.80
CA GLY A 41 -0.95 -20.17 11.84
C GLY A 41 -1.64 -19.94 13.18
N GLU A 42 -1.22 -18.91 13.93
CA GLU A 42 -1.60 -18.69 15.34
C GLU A 42 -1.98 -17.23 15.59
N ARG A 43 -3.13 -16.97 16.24
CA ARG A 43 -3.61 -15.60 16.58
C ARG A 43 -2.61 -14.82 17.40
N TRP A 44 -1.86 -15.51 18.23
CA TRP A 44 -0.66 -15.07 18.94
C TRP A 44 0.32 -16.22 19.01
N VAL A 45 1.59 -15.95 19.20
CA VAL A 45 2.65 -16.97 19.29
C VAL A 45 2.30 -17.97 20.40
N ASP A 46 2.35 -19.26 20.09
CA ASP A 46 1.88 -20.38 20.93
C ASP A 46 0.37 -20.35 21.24
N GLY A 47 -0.41 -19.66 20.43
CA GLY A 47 -1.87 -19.54 20.57
C GLY A 47 -2.67 -20.40 19.60
N PRO A 48 -4.01 -20.31 19.65
CA PRO A 48 -4.86 -21.06 18.75
C PRO A 48 -4.86 -20.48 17.32
N ALA A 49 -5.26 -21.31 16.36
CA ALA A 49 -5.43 -20.88 14.97
C ALA A 49 -6.51 -19.79 14.84
N PRO A 50 -6.35 -18.84 13.91
CA PRO A 50 -7.41 -17.90 13.59
C PRO A 50 -8.57 -18.59 12.84
N ASP A 51 -9.71 -17.93 12.83
CA ASP A 51 -10.90 -18.29 12.08
C ASP A 51 -11.51 -17.03 11.40
N GLU A 52 -12.65 -17.18 10.74
CA GLU A 52 -13.37 -16.07 10.09
C GLU A 52 -13.91 -14.99 11.06
N HIS A 53 -13.94 -15.28 12.35
CA HIS A 53 -14.38 -14.38 13.41
C HIS A 53 -13.22 -13.77 14.21
N THR A 54 -11.99 -14.16 13.90
CA THR A 54 -10.81 -13.58 14.54
C THR A 54 -10.63 -12.14 14.11
N VAL A 55 -10.51 -11.25 15.09
CA VAL A 55 -10.44 -9.80 14.89
C VAL A 55 -8.99 -9.35 14.68
N PHE A 56 -8.75 -8.59 13.64
CA PHE A 56 -7.47 -7.96 13.30
C PHE A 56 -7.65 -6.46 13.15
N ARG A 57 -6.61 -5.66 13.38
CA ARG A 57 -6.62 -4.28 12.91
C ARG A 57 -6.55 -4.28 11.38
N ILE A 58 -7.52 -3.60 10.73
CA ILE A 58 -7.62 -3.60 9.26
C ILE A 58 -6.94 -2.39 8.61
N ALA A 59 -6.35 -1.52 9.43
CA ALA A 59 -5.59 -0.37 8.99
C ALA A 59 -6.34 0.44 7.90
N SER A 60 -5.66 0.81 6.82
CA SER A 60 -6.18 1.72 5.78
C SER A 60 -7.44 1.25 5.05
N MET A 61 -7.87 0.00 5.20
CA MET A 61 -9.21 -0.40 4.74
C MET A 61 -10.32 0.43 5.43
N THR A 62 -10.03 0.99 6.62
CA THR A 62 -10.86 1.97 7.35
C THR A 62 -11.29 3.16 6.48
N LYS A 63 -10.44 3.58 5.53
CA LYS A 63 -10.73 4.73 4.67
C LYS A 63 -12.02 4.58 3.86
N SER A 64 -12.37 3.36 3.50
CA SER A 64 -13.66 3.10 2.82
C SER A 64 -14.86 3.37 3.73
N PHE A 65 -14.76 3.10 5.03
CA PHE A 65 -15.80 3.41 6.02
C PHE A 65 -15.89 4.92 6.24
N THR A 66 -14.77 5.62 6.34
CA THR A 66 -14.72 7.08 6.45
C THR A 66 -15.33 7.76 5.23
N ALA A 67 -15.00 7.29 4.02
CA ALA A 67 -15.60 7.79 2.79
C ALA A 67 -17.12 7.54 2.76
N ALA A 68 -17.56 6.36 3.15
CA ALA A 68 -18.99 6.03 3.25
C ALA A 68 -19.72 6.94 4.25
N ALA A 69 -19.11 7.25 5.40
CA ALA A 69 -19.66 8.17 6.38
C ALA A 69 -19.83 9.60 5.82
N VAL A 70 -18.83 10.10 5.08
CA VAL A 70 -18.93 11.40 4.40
C VAL A 70 -20.04 11.40 3.36
N LEU A 71 -20.16 10.34 2.56
CA LEU A 71 -21.21 10.25 1.53
C LEU A 71 -22.60 10.11 2.15
N LEU A 72 -22.73 9.44 3.29
CA LEU A 72 -23.98 9.38 4.02
C LEU A 72 -24.44 10.77 4.48
N LEU A 73 -23.55 11.57 5.05
CA LEU A 73 -23.81 12.96 5.43
C LEU A 73 -24.13 13.84 4.23
N ARG A 74 -23.45 13.62 3.09
CA ARG A 74 -23.77 14.30 1.83
C ARG A 74 -25.19 13.96 1.36
N ASP A 75 -25.55 12.68 1.36
CA ASP A 75 -26.85 12.19 0.89
C ASP A 75 -28.00 12.71 1.79
N GLU A 76 -27.71 12.97 3.05
CA GLU A 76 -28.61 13.60 4.02
C GLU A 76 -28.64 15.15 3.93
N GLY A 77 -27.76 15.74 3.10
CA GLY A 77 -27.68 17.19 2.94
C GLY A 77 -26.96 17.94 4.06
N ALA A 78 -26.25 17.23 4.96
CA ALA A 78 -25.50 17.81 6.08
C ALA A 78 -24.18 18.47 5.62
N LEU A 79 -23.66 18.06 4.48
CA LEU A 79 -22.46 18.65 3.86
C LEU A 79 -22.51 18.50 2.32
N ARG A 80 -21.63 19.24 1.63
CA ARG A 80 -21.38 19.09 0.19
C ARG A 80 -19.91 18.71 -0.02
N LEU A 81 -19.62 17.84 -1.00
CA LEU A 81 -18.23 17.43 -1.25
C LEU A 81 -17.32 18.59 -1.66
N ASP A 82 -17.88 19.63 -2.26
CA ASP A 82 -17.15 20.82 -2.70
C ASP A 82 -17.07 21.94 -1.65
N ASP A 83 -17.62 21.71 -0.45
CA ASP A 83 -17.41 22.60 0.68
C ASP A 83 -15.93 22.63 1.06
N GLN A 84 -15.45 23.81 1.48
CA GLN A 84 -14.10 23.98 2.00
C GLN A 84 -14.00 23.27 3.36
N ALA A 85 -12.96 22.45 3.53
CA ALA A 85 -12.76 21.68 4.76
C ALA A 85 -12.60 22.59 6.00
N GLU A 86 -12.06 23.82 5.82
CA GLU A 86 -11.93 24.81 6.89
C GLU A 86 -13.28 25.26 7.49
N ALA A 87 -14.38 25.12 6.76
CA ALA A 87 -15.71 25.44 7.31
C ALA A 87 -16.10 24.46 8.43
N TYR A 88 -15.56 23.26 8.44
CA TYR A 88 -15.77 22.21 9.45
C TYR A 88 -14.59 22.06 10.40
N VAL A 89 -13.40 22.42 9.97
CA VAL A 89 -12.12 22.32 10.69
C VAL A 89 -11.39 23.66 10.59
N PRO A 90 -11.76 24.66 11.41
CA PRO A 90 -11.25 26.04 11.28
C PRO A 90 -9.74 26.18 11.40
N GLU A 91 -9.06 25.22 12.05
CA GLU A 91 -7.61 25.18 12.17
C GLU A 91 -6.90 25.10 10.80
N LEU A 92 -7.58 24.65 9.75
CA LEU A 92 -7.05 24.59 8.38
C LEU A 92 -6.90 25.97 7.71
N ALA A 93 -7.50 27.02 8.28
CA ALA A 93 -7.35 28.40 7.77
C ALA A 93 -5.88 28.89 7.74
N VAL A 94 -4.97 28.21 8.46
CA VAL A 94 -3.54 28.53 8.55
C VAL A 94 -2.69 27.73 7.54
N LEU A 95 -3.29 27.08 6.54
CA LEU A 95 -2.53 26.35 5.51
C LEU A 95 -1.51 27.29 4.84
N SER A 96 -0.27 26.78 4.69
CA SER A 96 0.86 27.59 4.22
C SER A 96 0.56 28.34 2.91
N PRO A 97 0.79 29.67 2.84
CA PRO A 97 0.41 30.50 1.70
C PRO A 97 1.11 30.17 0.38
N SER A 98 2.19 29.38 0.41
CA SER A 98 3.02 29.09 -0.77
C SER A 98 2.36 28.15 -1.80
N ALA A 99 1.27 27.47 -1.42
CA ALA A 99 0.56 26.51 -2.29
C ALA A 99 -0.90 26.90 -2.57
N ALA A 100 -1.43 27.95 -1.94
CA ALA A 100 -2.87 28.20 -1.89
C ALA A 100 -3.39 29.02 -3.06
N SER A 101 -3.42 28.47 -4.26
CA SER A 101 -4.27 29.00 -5.33
C SER A 101 -5.70 28.40 -5.32
N ALA A 102 -5.93 27.30 -4.62
CA ALA A 102 -7.24 26.64 -4.53
C ALA A 102 -7.51 26.09 -3.12
N PRO A 103 -8.75 26.18 -2.61
CA PRO A 103 -9.08 25.67 -1.29
C PRO A 103 -8.99 24.12 -1.22
N VAL A 104 -8.69 23.60 -0.04
CA VAL A 104 -8.85 22.19 0.28
C VAL A 104 -10.35 21.92 0.50
N THR A 105 -10.96 21.09 -0.35
CA THR A 105 -12.36 20.69 -0.23
C THR A 105 -12.47 19.26 0.33
N ILE A 106 -13.64 18.89 0.83
CA ILE A 106 -13.94 17.53 1.27
C ILE A 106 -13.69 16.51 0.15
N ARG A 107 -14.07 16.84 -1.11
CA ARG A 107 -13.78 16.01 -2.29
C ARG A 107 -12.29 15.76 -2.45
N LYS A 108 -11.46 16.79 -2.34
CA LYS A 108 -10.01 16.67 -2.50
C LYS A 108 -9.38 15.81 -1.40
N LEU A 109 -9.90 15.85 -0.17
CA LEU A 109 -9.50 14.96 0.90
C LEU A 109 -9.86 13.50 0.57
N LEU A 110 -11.11 13.26 0.15
CA LEU A 110 -11.60 11.92 -0.23
C LEU A 110 -10.81 11.29 -1.38
N THR A 111 -10.38 12.11 -2.35
CA THR A 111 -9.72 11.66 -3.58
C THR A 111 -8.20 11.71 -3.53
N MET A 112 -7.61 11.93 -2.36
CA MET A 112 -6.16 12.03 -2.18
C MET A 112 -5.51 13.13 -3.05
N THR A 113 -6.24 14.25 -3.27
CA THR A 113 -5.76 15.39 -4.07
C THR A 113 -5.71 16.69 -3.27
N ALA A 114 -5.78 16.61 -1.94
CA ALA A 114 -5.70 17.78 -1.07
C ALA A 114 -4.33 18.47 -1.10
N GLY A 115 -3.30 17.79 -1.59
CA GLY A 115 -1.95 18.33 -1.76
C GLY A 115 -1.02 18.05 -0.59
N PHE A 116 -1.46 17.31 0.43
CA PHE A 116 -0.56 16.83 1.50
C PHE A 116 0.47 15.86 0.93
N PRO A 117 1.69 15.80 1.50
CA PRO A 117 2.66 14.76 1.14
C PRO A 117 2.16 13.38 1.57
N THR A 118 2.70 12.33 0.95
CA THR A 118 2.56 10.96 1.47
C THR A 118 3.15 10.90 2.88
N ASP A 119 2.37 10.35 3.82
CA ASP A 119 2.65 10.43 5.26
C ASP A 119 2.45 9.08 5.98
N ASP A 120 2.53 7.98 5.24
CA ASP A 120 2.08 6.67 5.71
C ASP A 120 2.82 6.19 6.97
N PRO A 121 4.17 6.11 7.02
CA PRO A 121 4.84 5.64 8.22
C PRO A 121 4.66 6.59 9.42
N TRP A 122 4.58 7.89 9.17
CA TRP A 122 4.40 8.90 10.20
C TRP A 122 2.97 8.89 10.75
N GLY A 123 1.96 8.87 9.87
CA GLY A 123 0.54 8.89 10.25
C GLY A 123 0.14 7.67 11.09
N ASP A 124 0.68 6.49 10.77
CA ASP A 124 0.39 5.25 11.50
C ASP A 124 0.77 5.33 12.99
N ARG A 125 1.80 6.10 13.33
CA ARG A 125 2.24 6.29 14.72
C ARG A 125 1.41 7.30 15.52
N LEU A 126 0.50 8.00 14.85
CA LEU A 126 -0.37 9.01 15.44
C LEU A 126 -1.79 8.51 15.72
N GLN A 127 -2.05 7.20 15.56
CA GLN A 127 -3.37 6.60 15.71
C GLN A 127 -4.09 7.05 16.99
N GLY A 128 -3.42 6.98 18.13
CA GLY A 128 -3.96 7.33 19.44
C GLY A 128 -3.83 8.80 19.82
N GLN A 129 -3.44 9.70 18.90
CA GLN A 129 -3.24 11.11 19.22
C GLN A 129 -4.55 11.75 19.73
N PRO A 130 -4.53 12.45 20.89
CA PRO A 130 -5.68 13.17 21.41
C PRO A 130 -6.19 14.25 20.44
N LEU A 131 -7.51 14.46 20.41
CA LEU A 131 -8.14 15.43 19.53
C LEU A 131 -7.61 16.87 19.73
N ALA A 132 -7.32 17.26 20.98
CA ALA A 132 -6.77 18.58 21.29
C ALA A 132 -5.36 18.77 20.69
N GLU A 133 -4.49 17.78 20.79
CA GLU A 133 -3.15 17.81 20.20
C GLU A 133 -3.21 17.86 18.69
N PHE A 134 -4.16 17.11 18.08
CA PHE A 134 -4.37 17.17 16.63
C PHE A 134 -4.86 18.55 16.17
N ALA A 135 -5.75 19.19 16.94
CA ALA A 135 -6.18 20.55 16.67
C ALA A 135 -5.02 21.56 16.76
N GLU A 136 -4.18 21.44 17.80
CA GLU A 136 -2.96 22.27 17.93
C GLU A 136 -1.98 22.05 16.79
N PHE A 137 -1.78 20.79 16.37
CA PHE A 137 -0.95 20.44 15.21
C PHE A 137 -1.45 21.14 13.94
N LEU A 138 -2.75 21.06 13.64
CA LEU A 138 -3.34 21.71 12.47
C LEU A 138 -3.22 23.24 12.55
N ALA A 139 -3.50 23.84 13.72
CA ALA A 139 -3.38 25.27 13.97
C ALA A 139 -1.93 25.77 13.86
N GLY A 140 -0.94 24.93 14.12
CA GLY A 140 0.48 25.18 13.89
C GLY A 140 0.84 25.36 12.40
N GLY A 141 -0.04 24.92 11.52
CA GLY A 141 0.11 24.92 10.07
C GLY A 141 0.71 23.62 9.54
N VAL A 142 0.23 23.19 8.40
CA VAL A 142 0.70 22.00 7.67
C VAL A 142 1.20 22.42 6.28
N SER A 143 2.22 21.72 5.79
CA SER A 143 2.83 22.00 4.50
C SER A 143 2.13 21.19 3.39
N LEU A 144 1.88 21.84 2.26
CA LEU A 144 1.38 21.21 1.06
C LEU A 144 2.55 20.89 0.10
N ALA A 145 2.62 19.66 -0.38
CA ALA A 145 3.56 19.24 -1.41
C ALA A 145 3.11 19.66 -2.81
N TRP A 146 1.78 19.78 -3.01
CA TRP A 146 1.14 20.14 -4.27
C TRP A 146 0.02 21.17 -4.06
N ALA A 147 -0.28 21.92 -5.11
CA ALA A 147 -1.49 22.72 -5.12
C ALA A 147 -2.73 21.79 -5.04
N PRO A 148 -3.72 22.09 -4.18
CA PRO A 148 -4.89 21.27 -4.02
C PRO A 148 -5.66 21.04 -5.33
N GLY A 149 -5.94 19.77 -5.65
CA GLY A 149 -6.65 19.34 -6.85
C GLY A 149 -5.77 19.07 -8.07
N THR A 150 -4.43 19.17 -7.97
CA THR A 150 -3.55 19.04 -9.13
C THR A 150 -2.96 17.64 -9.30
N ARG A 151 -2.84 16.86 -8.22
CA ARG A 151 -2.18 15.56 -8.27
C ARG A 151 -2.68 14.64 -7.15
N PHE A 152 -2.67 13.33 -7.43
CA PHE A 152 -2.81 12.30 -6.42
C PHE A 152 -1.57 12.24 -5.52
N GLU A 153 -1.77 12.27 -4.20
CA GLU A 153 -0.76 12.00 -3.20
C GLU A 153 -1.44 11.34 -1.99
N TYR A 154 -1.04 10.11 -1.67
CA TYR A 154 -1.69 9.34 -0.60
C TYR A 154 -1.42 9.99 0.76
N SER A 155 -2.47 10.34 1.51
CA SER A 155 -2.34 11.02 2.80
C SER A 155 -3.30 10.49 3.85
N ASN A 156 -2.74 10.02 4.96
CA ASN A 156 -3.44 9.64 6.19
C ASN A 156 -4.00 10.89 6.88
N LEU A 157 -3.23 11.98 6.92
CA LEU A 157 -3.65 13.26 7.47
C LEU A 157 -4.96 13.74 6.83
N GLY A 158 -5.09 13.60 5.50
CA GLY A 158 -6.33 13.96 4.81
C GLY A 158 -7.54 13.21 5.34
N TYR A 159 -7.40 11.93 5.65
CA TYR A 159 -8.47 11.12 6.23
C TYR A 159 -8.70 11.38 7.73
N ALA A 160 -7.67 11.70 8.49
CA ALA A 160 -7.83 12.18 9.87
C ALA A 160 -8.65 13.48 9.91
N ILE A 161 -8.40 14.42 8.99
CA ILE A 161 -9.20 15.65 8.82
C ILE A 161 -10.65 15.31 8.44
N LEU A 162 -10.91 14.32 7.57
CA LEU A 162 -12.28 13.88 7.26
C LEU A 162 -13.03 13.39 8.50
N GLY A 163 -12.36 12.75 9.47
CA GLY A 163 -12.98 12.40 10.75
C GLY A 163 -13.47 13.62 11.52
N ARG A 164 -12.70 14.73 11.51
CA ARG A 164 -13.12 16.00 12.09
C ARG A 164 -14.30 16.61 11.34
N VAL A 165 -14.30 16.52 9.99
CA VAL A 165 -15.43 16.96 9.15
C VAL A 165 -16.69 16.18 9.49
N ILE A 166 -16.60 14.84 9.61
CA ILE A 166 -17.73 13.99 10.00
C ILE A 166 -18.27 14.41 11.37
N ALA A 167 -17.40 14.58 12.36
CA ALA A 167 -17.82 14.99 13.71
C ALA A 167 -18.48 16.38 13.72
N ALA A 168 -17.95 17.35 12.98
CA ALA A 168 -18.52 18.68 12.89
C ALA A 168 -19.87 18.70 12.15
N ALA A 169 -20.01 17.91 11.08
CA ALA A 169 -21.24 17.88 10.29
C ALA A 169 -22.37 17.08 10.94
N SER A 170 -22.03 16.03 11.70
CA SER A 170 -23.00 15.15 12.37
C SER A 170 -23.35 15.60 13.80
N GLY A 171 -22.42 16.29 14.47
CA GLY A 171 -22.49 16.55 15.91
C GLY A 171 -22.14 15.34 16.79
N GLU A 172 -21.68 14.23 16.20
CA GLU A 172 -21.30 13.00 16.90
C GLU A 172 -19.79 12.75 16.74
N ALA A 173 -19.16 12.05 17.70
CA ALA A 173 -17.77 11.58 17.53
C ALA A 173 -17.69 10.64 16.32
N TYR A 174 -16.56 10.67 15.60
CA TYR A 174 -16.37 9.90 14.37
C TYR A 174 -16.66 8.40 14.55
N ASP A 175 -16.08 7.79 15.56
CA ASP A 175 -16.25 6.37 15.85
C ASP A 175 -17.70 6.02 16.22
N GLN A 176 -18.37 6.87 16.98
CA GLN A 176 -19.78 6.72 17.31
C GLN A 176 -20.65 6.82 16.06
N PHE A 177 -20.39 7.80 15.18
CA PHE A 177 -21.12 7.95 13.91
C PHE A 177 -20.97 6.72 13.02
N VAL A 178 -19.74 6.24 12.81
CA VAL A 178 -19.50 5.04 11.99
C VAL A 178 -20.17 3.81 12.61
N ARG A 179 -20.08 3.64 13.92
CA ARG A 179 -20.70 2.53 14.64
C ARG A 179 -22.22 2.50 14.46
N THR A 180 -22.87 3.61 14.73
CA THR A 180 -24.35 3.68 14.74
C THR A 180 -24.94 3.74 13.33
N ARG A 181 -24.23 4.37 12.39
CA ARG A 181 -24.78 4.66 11.07
C ARG A 181 -24.34 3.69 9.98
N LEU A 182 -23.24 2.95 10.20
CA LEU A 182 -22.71 1.98 9.23
C LEU A 182 -22.63 0.56 9.82
N LEU A 183 -21.90 0.36 10.93
CA LEU A 183 -21.60 -0.99 11.41
C LEU A 183 -22.86 -1.71 11.95
N GLN A 184 -23.61 -1.07 12.82
CA GLN A 184 -24.83 -1.67 13.40
C GLN A 184 -25.90 -1.99 12.35
N PRO A 185 -26.25 -1.10 11.39
CA PRO A 185 -27.20 -1.42 10.33
C PRO A 185 -26.77 -2.56 9.41
N LEU A 186 -25.46 -2.78 9.26
CA LEU A 186 -24.91 -3.87 8.47
C LEU A 186 -24.74 -5.17 9.26
N GLY A 187 -24.96 -5.15 10.59
CA GLY A 187 -24.76 -6.31 11.45
C GLY A 187 -23.28 -6.66 11.70
N MET A 188 -22.36 -5.72 11.50
CA MET A 188 -20.92 -5.90 11.71
C MET A 188 -20.56 -5.82 13.20
N SER A 189 -20.97 -6.84 13.95
CA SER A 189 -20.91 -6.85 15.42
C SER A 189 -19.52 -7.14 15.99
N ALA A 190 -18.61 -7.68 15.18
CA ALA A 190 -17.22 -7.94 15.52
C ALA A 190 -16.27 -6.87 14.93
N THR A 191 -16.81 -5.65 14.70
CA THR A 191 -16.07 -4.50 14.16
C THR A 191 -16.15 -3.32 15.11
N GLY A 192 -15.00 -2.71 15.44
CA GLY A 192 -14.91 -1.61 16.41
C GLY A 192 -13.62 -0.83 16.30
N PHE A 193 -13.33 0.03 17.27
CA PHE A 193 -12.20 0.97 17.22
C PHE A 193 -11.14 0.74 18.30
N ASP A 194 -11.48 0.06 19.37
CA ASP A 194 -10.55 -0.26 20.47
C ASP A 194 -10.41 -1.77 20.66
N ALA A 195 -9.20 -2.22 20.96
CA ALA A 195 -8.93 -3.63 21.23
C ALA A 195 -9.72 -4.15 22.44
N ASP A 196 -9.98 -3.30 23.41
CA ASP A 196 -10.71 -3.62 24.65
C ASP A 196 -12.20 -3.95 24.41
N GLU A 197 -12.74 -3.62 23.26
CA GLU A 197 -14.11 -3.96 22.87
C GLU A 197 -14.30 -5.45 22.60
N PHE A 198 -13.20 -6.18 22.38
CA PHE A 198 -13.23 -7.57 21.94
C PHE A 198 -12.77 -8.51 23.07
N GLN A 199 -13.35 -9.70 23.08
CA GLN A 199 -12.85 -10.77 23.93
C GLN A 199 -11.40 -11.10 23.54
N THR A 200 -10.53 -11.25 24.52
CA THR A 200 -9.09 -11.41 24.29
C THR A 200 -8.74 -12.64 23.46
N ASP A 201 -9.58 -13.69 23.51
CA ASP A 201 -9.44 -14.89 22.73
C ASP A 201 -9.92 -14.75 21.27
N ARG A 202 -10.59 -13.65 20.93
CA ARG A 202 -11.02 -13.30 19.57
C ARG A 202 -10.03 -12.39 18.86
N LEU A 203 -9.15 -11.71 19.59
CA LEU A 203 -8.24 -10.71 19.05
C LEU A 203 -6.91 -11.34 18.64
N ALA A 204 -6.47 -11.10 17.40
CA ALA A 204 -5.12 -11.40 16.96
C ALA A 204 -4.14 -10.36 17.53
N ARG A 205 -2.99 -10.78 18.06
CA ARG A 205 -1.94 -9.87 18.52
C ARG A 205 -1.04 -9.47 17.37
N GLY A 206 -0.59 -8.23 17.38
CA GLY A 206 0.28 -7.68 16.34
C GLY A 206 1.75 -7.95 16.59
N TYR A 207 2.51 -8.25 15.54
CA TYR A 207 3.92 -8.60 15.65
C TYR A 207 4.81 -7.85 14.66
N GLN A 208 6.06 -7.63 15.07
CA GLN A 208 7.15 -7.31 14.16
C GLN A 208 8.23 -8.38 14.22
N GLY A 209 9.15 -8.40 13.24
CA GLY A 209 10.24 -9.37 13.18
C GLY A 209 10.06 -10.45 12.12
N LYS A 210 10.69 -11.60 12.36
CA LYS A 210 10.74 -12.76 11.45
C LYS A 210 10.37 -14.04 12.19
N ALA A 211 10.04 -15.09 11.45
CA ALA A 211 9.77 -16.39 12.02
C ALA A 211 10.88 -16.86 12.98
N GLY A 212 10.47 -17.26 14.19
CA GLY A 212 11.37 -17.64 15.28
C GLY A 212 11.88 -16.50 16.16
N ALA A 213 11.59 -15.22 15.79
CA ALA A 213 11.98 -14.03 16.57
C ALA A 213 10.88 -12.96 16.55
N TRP A 214 9.64 -13.36 16.83
CA TRP A 214 8.50 -12.45 16.86
C TRP A 214 8.51 -11.57 18.11
N GLN A 215 8.38 -10.26 17.93
CA GLN A 215 8.14 -9.29 18.98
C GLN A 215 6.69 -8.81 18.91
N GLU A 216 5.93 -9.02 19.97
CA GLU A 216 4.57 -8.50 20.11
C GLU A 216 4.59 -6.98 20.24
N LEU A 217 3.71 -6.31 19.53
CA LEU A 217 3.54 -4.85 19.60
C LEU A 217 2.30 -4.49 20.42
N PRO A 218 2.32 -3.35 21.14
CA PRO A 218 1.15 -2.85 21.83
C PRO A 218 0.05 -2.48 20.83
N MET A 219 -1.20 -2.51 21.30
CA MET A 219 -2.35 -1.99 20.54
C MET A 219 -2.51 -0.50 20.82
N ASP A 220 -2.44 0.32 19.77
CA ASP A 220 -2.70 1.75 19.92
C ASP A 220 -4.20 1.99 20.16
N PRO A 221 -4.55 2.94 21.05
CA PRO A 221 -5.94 3.28 21.34
C PRO A 221 -6.59 4.04 20.19
N ASN A 222 -7.91 4.20 20.26
CA ASN A 222 -8.67 5.08 19.38
C ASN A 222 -8.28 6.55 19.59
N GLY A 223 -8.06 7.29 18.50
CA GLY A 223 -7.65 8.70 18.53
C GLY A 223 -7.96 9.44 17.24
N SER A 224 -7.35 10.60 17.07
CA SER A 224 -7.63 11.52 15.95
C SER A 224 -7.32 10.95 14.57
N PHE A 225 -6.40 9.99 14.48
CA PHE A 225 -6.06 9.29 13.24
C PHE A 225 -6.89 8.02 13.01
N ALA A 226 -7.84 7.67 13.89
CA ALA A 226 -8.73 6.54 13.67
C ALA A 226 -9.44 6.54 12.30
N PRO A 227 -9.84 7.68 11.71
CA PRO A 227 -10.49 7.71 10.40
C PRO A 227 -9.63 7.21 9.24
N MET A 228 -8.32 7.17 9.39
CA MET A 228 -7.41 6.67 8.36
C MET A 228 -7.10 5.17 8.47
N GLY A 229 -7.20 4.58 9.71
CA GLY A 229 -6.68 3.23 9.92
C GLY A 229 -7.07 2.54 11.24
N GLY A 230 -8.01 3.10 12.03
CA GLY A 230 -8.27 2.67 13.41
C GLY A 230 -9.20 1.48 13.59
N ILE A 231 -9.88 1.00 12.56
CA ILE A 231 -10.88 -0.07 12.69
C ILE A 231 -10.19 -1.42 12.92
N PHE A 232 -10.77 -2.18 13.84
CA PHE A 232 -10.60 -3.62 14.00
C PHE A 232 -11.79 -4.35 13.41
N SER A 233 -11.58 -5.46 12.71
CA SER A 233 -12.63 -6.26 12.09
C SER A 233 -12.18 -7.70 11.84
N CYS A 234 -13.10 -8.53 11.36
CA CYS A 234 -12.86 -9.92 11.01
C CYS A 234 -13.33 -10.24 9.59
N VAL A 235 -12.97 -11.40 9.07
CA VAL A 235 -13.34 -11.83 7.71
C VAL A 235 -14.86 -11.84 7.51
N SER A 236 -15.63 -12.35 8.48
CA SER A 236 -17.10 -12.43 8.39
C SER A 236 -17.76 -11.05 8.30
N ASP A 237 -17.33 -10.07 9.09
CA ASP A 237 -17.88 -8.71 9.04
C ASP A 237 -17.45 -7.97 7.77
N LEU A 238 -16.19 -8.10 7.37
CA LEU A 238 -15.71 -7.53 6.11
C LEU A 238 -16.39 -8.14 4.88
N ALA A 239 -16.83 -9.40 4.96
CA ALA A 239 -17.63 -10.01 3.90
C ALA A 239 -18.99 -9.29 3.75
N LEU A 240 -19.63 -8.83 4.83
CA LEU A 240 -20.84 -8.00 4.76
C LEU A 240 -20.54 -6.66 4.07
N TRP A 241 -19.41 -6.02 4.43
CA TRP A 241 -18.97 -4.77 3.83
C TRP A 241 -18.73 -4.91 2.32
N VAL A 242 -17.91 -5.87 1.91
CA VAL A 242 -17.61 -6.17 0.49
C VAL A 242 -18.88 -6.52 -0.27
N SER A 243 -19.75 -7.35 0.31
CA SER A 243 -21.02 -7.76 -0.30
C SER A 243 -21.92 -6.57 -0.63
N GLY A 244 -21.96 -5.56 0.23
CA GLY A 244 -22.71 -4.32 -0.02
C GLY A 244 -22.21 -3.56 -1.25
N PHE A 245 -20.90 -3.53 -1.49
CA PHE A 245 -20.31 -2.89 -2.66
C PHE A 245 -20.49 -3.71 -3.95
N VAL A 246 -20.28 -5.02 -3.86
CA VAL A 246 -20.53 -5.96 -4.96
C VAL A 246 -21.98 -5.86 -5.43
N ALA A 247 -22.94 -5.88 -4.51
CA ALA A 247 -24.37 -5.82 -4.82
C ALA A 247 -24.76 -4.56 -5.62
N ALA A 248 -23.99 -3.46 -5.50
CA ALA A 248 -24.27 -2.23 -6.23
C ALA A 248 -24.14 -2.37 -7.76
N PHE A 249 -23.43 -3.39 -8.25
CA PHE A 249 -23.19 -3.63 -9.68
C PHE A 249 -23.80 -4.95 -10.19
N LEU A 250 -24.35 -5.78 -9.31
CA LEU A 250 -25.05 -7.00 -9.72
C LEU A 250 -26.45 -6.66 -10.23
N ALA A 251 -26.95 -7.50 -11.13
CA ALA A 251 -28.33 -7.45 -11.56
C ALA A 251 -29.29 -7.62 -10.36
N GLU A 252 -30.48 -7.02 -10.43
CA GLU A 252 -31.41 -6.97 -9.29
C GLU A 252 -31.80 -8.37 -8.75
N ASP A 253 -31.92 -9.36 -9.62
CA ASP A 253 -32.20 -10.76 -9.29
C ASP A 253 -31.04 -11.46 -8.54
N ARG A 254 -29.83 -10.93 -8.63
CA ARG A 254 -28.62 -11.41 -7.93
C ARG A 254 -28.29 -10.59 -6.67
N GLN A 255 -29.01 -9.54 -6.38
CA GLN A 255 -28.79 -8.73 -5.18
C GLN A 255 -29.33 -9.48 -3.95
N THR A 256 -28.43 -10.14 -3.23
CA THR A 256 -28.73 -10.83 -1.97
C THR A 256 -28.28 -9.94 -0.82
N GLY A 257 -29.11 -9.07 -0.30
CA GLY A 257 -28.69 -8.25 0.84
C GLY A 257 -29.84 -7.40 1.38
N GLY A 258 -29.85 -7.26 2.70
CA GLY A 258 -30.73 -6.33 3.39
C GLY A 258 -30.47 -4.87 3.01
N HIS A 259 -31.19 -3.97 3.65
CA HIS A 259 -31.03 -2.52 3.46
C HIS A 259 -29.59 -2.09 3.82
N HIS A 260 -28.81 -1.66 2.84
CA HIS A 260 -27.49 -1.05 3.07
C HIS A 260 -27.69 0.43 3.45
N PRO A 261 -27.04 0.96 4.51
CA PRO A 261 -27.24 2.34 4.94
C PRO A 261 -26.86 3.37 3.87
N LEU A 262 -25.80 3.10 3.07
CA LEU A 262 -25.40 3.97 1.98
C LEU A 262 -26.19 3.65 0.70
N HIS A 263 -26.70 4.67 0.04
CA HIS A 263 -27.47 4.53 -1.19
C HIS A 263 -26.67 3.82 -2.30
N ILE A 264 -27.35 3.09 -3.17
CA ILE A 264 -26.71 2.32 -4.27
C ILE A 264 -25.86 3.21 -5.18
N THR A 265 -26.33 4.43 -5.49
CA THR A 265 -25.57 5.39 -6.33
C THR A 265 -24.28 5.82 -5.66
N SER A 266 -24.29 6.04 -4.35
CA SER A 266 -23.13 6.45 -3.56
C SER A 266 -22.12 5.31 -3.47
N ARG A 267 -22.58 4.05 -3.31
CA ARG A 267 -21.70 2.87 -3.39
C ARG A 267 -21.06 2.69 -4.77
N ARG A 268 -21.79 3.01 -5.86
CA ARG A 268 -21.25 3.02 -7.25
C ARG A 268 -20.24 4.15 -7.42
N GLU A 269 -20.52 5.33 -6.88
CA GLU A 269 -19.64 6.49 -6.97
C GLU A 269 -18.29 6.23 -6.24
N MET A 270 -18.32 5.59 -5.08
CA MET A 270 -17.10 5.19 -4.37
C MET A 270 -16.21 4.27 -5.21
N GLN A 271 -16.80 3.42 -6.05
CA GLN A 271 -16.14 2.46 -6.93
C GLN A 271 -15.91 3.00 -8.36
N SER A 272 -16.01 4.29 -8.53
CA SER A 272 -15.76 4.96 -9.82
C SER A 272 -14.46 5.76 -9.74
N ALA A 273 -13.69 5.79 -10.81
CA ALA A 273 -12.46 6.55 -10.91
C ALA A 273 -12.73 8.05 -10.68
N GLN A 274 -12.13 8.61 -9.64
CA GLN A 274 -12.18 10.04 -9.32
C GLN A 274 -10.86 10.73 -9.65
N THR A 275 -9.74 10.04 -9.43
CA THR A 275 -8.39 10.57 -9.65
C THR A 275 -7.49 9.47 -10.20
N ALA A 276 -6.80 9.76 -11.30
CA ALA A 276 -5.79 8.86 -11.84
C ALA A 276 -4.57 8.81 -10.92
N ILE A 277 -4.05 7.62 -10.69
CA ILE A 277 -2.83 7.41 -9.90
C ILE A 277 -1.65 7.34 -10.87
N PRO A 278 -0.67 8.25 -10.77
CA PRO A 278 0.50 8.19 -11.63
C PRO A 278 1.30 6.90 -11.38
N PRO A 279 1.88 6.27 -12.42
CA PRO A 279 2.70 5.06 -12.26
C PRO A 279 3.80 5.19 -11.19
N ALA A 280 4.45 6.34 -11.11
CA ALA A 280 5.47 6.62 -10.09
C ALA A 280 4.94 6.61 -8.64
N ALA A 281 3.65 6.82 -8.44
CA ALA A 281 3.03 6.75 -7.11
C ALA A 281 2.71 5.31 -6.67
N PHE A 282 2.67 4.34 -7.59
CA PHE A 282 2.37 2.94 -7.27
C PHE A 282 3.37 2.31 -6.29
N ILE A 283 4.63 2.68 -6.41
CA ILE A 283 5.70 2.17 -5.54
C ILE A 283 5.52 2.64 -4.10
N ARG A 284 4.82 3.77 -3.89
CA ARG A 284 4.63 4.41 -2.59
C ARG A 284 3.25 4.18 -1.97
N VAL A 285 2.35 3.53 -2.70
CA VAL A 285 1.02 3.20 -2.16
C VAL A 285 1.14 1.96 -1.29
N PRO A 286 0.75 2.04 0.00
CA PRO A 286 0.76 0.88 0.87
C PRO A 286 -0.10 -0.24 0.33
N GLY A 287 0.48 -1.43 0.27
CA GLY A 287 -0.25 -2.61 -0.18
C GLY A 287 -0.24 -2.86 -1.68
N GLY A 288 0.57 -2.13 -2.43
CA GLY A 288 0.83 -2.40 -3.85
C GLY A 288 -0.40 -2.34 -4.74
N LEU A 289 -0.18 -2.01 -5.99
CA LEU A 289 -1.15 -2.14 -7.07
C LEU A 289 -0.63 -3.22 -8.01
N SER A 290 -1.52 -3.99 -8.60
CA SER A 290 -1.17 -5.07 -9.53
C SER A 290 -0.26 -4.57 -10.65
N GLY A 291 0.85 -5.25 -10.88
CA GLY A 291 1.97 -4.81 -11.69
C GLY A 291 1.59 -4.21 -13.05
N GLY A 292 1.67 -2.89 -13.17
CA GLY A 292 1.54 -2.16 -14.42
C GLY A 292 0.12 -1.92 -14.93
N ALA A 293 -0.93 -2.34 -14.22
CA ALA A 293 -2.30 -2.00 -14.59
C ALA A 293 -2.59 -0.52 -14.27
N PRO A 294 -3.30 0.22 -15.15
CA PRO A 294 -3.78 1.55 -14.84
C PRO A 294 -4.65 1.52 -13.59
N ALA A 295 -4.39 2.41 -12.66
CA ALA A 295 -5.17 2.49 -11.43
C ALA A 295 -5.62 3.92 -11.15
N ASN A 296 -6.77 4.01 -10.50
CA ASN A 296 -7.40 5.23 -10.09
C ASN A 296 -7.76 5.15 -8.60
N TYR A 297 -7.98 6.27 -7.97
CA TYR A 297 -8.58 6.33 -6.65
C TYR A 297 -10.02 6.81 -6.78
N GLY A 298 -10.92 6.09 -6.14
CA GLY A 298 -12.32 6.46 -5.95
C GLY A 298 -12.50 7.24 -4.64
N PHE A 299 -13.56 6.97 -3.90
CA PHE A 299 -13.71 7.48 -2.54
C PHE A 299 -13.39 6.37 -1.53
N GLY A 300 -12.16 6.41 -0.99
CA GLY A 300 -11.67 5.44 -0.02
C GLY A 300 -11.40 4.03 -0.60
N LEU A 301 -11.27 3.91 -1.92
CA LEU A 301 -11.07 2.65 -2.64
C LEU A 301 -10.15 2.88 -3.84
N PHE A 302 -9.28 1.92 -4.12
CA PHE A 302 -8.50 1.84 -5.35
C PHE A 302 -9.33 1.14 -6.43
N ILE A 303 -9.24 1.64 -7.65
CA ILE A 303 -9.93 1.13 -8.84
C ILE A 303 -8.84 0.72 -9.83
N GLU A 304 -8.61 -0.57 -9.97
CA GLU A 304 -7.63 -1.15 -10.89
C GLU A 304 -8.33 -1.60 -12.17
N GLU A 305 -7.73 -1.32 -13.31
CA GLU A 305 -8.22 -1.79 -14.61
C GLU A 305 -7.37 -2.98 -15.07
N ASP A 306 -7.71 -4.18 -14.59
CA ASP A 306 -7.02 -5.41 -14.99
C ASP A 306 -7.22 -5.64 -16.49
N PRO A 307 -6.12 -5.79 -17.28
CA PRO A 307 -6.21 -5.90 -18.73
C PRO A 307 -6.86 -7.21 -19.21
N VAL A 308 -6.99 -8.21 -18.36
CA VAL A 308 -7.59 -9.51 -18.66
C VAL A 308 -9.02 -9.61 -18.13
N HIS A 309 -9.24 -9.14 -16.91
CA HIS A 309 -10.48 -9.37 -16.17
C HIS A 309 -11.38 -8.13 -16.09
N GLY A 310 -10.86 -6.91 -16.37
CA GLY A 310 -11.62 -5.66 -16.23
C GLY A 310 -11.46 -5.04 -14.82
N VAL A 311 -12.50 -4.41 -14.30
CA VAL A 311 -12.39 -3.57 -13.10
C VAL A 311 -12.34 -4.41 -11.83
N VAL A 312 -11.24 -4.26 -11.10
CA VAL A 312 -11.05 -4.74 -9.73
C VAL A 312 -11.03 -3.56 -8.78
N VAL A 313 -11.82 -3.64 -7.73
CA VAL A 313 -11.86 -2.63 -6.66
C VAL A 313 -11.19 -3.19 -5.43
N GLN A 314 -10.37 -2.39 -4.74
CA GLN A 314 -9.66 -2.88 -3.56
C GLN A 314 -9.29 -1.76 -2.57
N HIS A 315 -8.93 -2.14 -1.36
CA HIS A 315 -8.07 -1.37 -0.48
C HIS A 315 -7.22 -2.31 0.37
N SER A 316 -5.95 -1.97 0.50
CA SER A 316 -5.03 -2.63 1.42
C SER A 316 -4.95 -1.87 2.73
N GLY A 317 -4.43 -2.54 3.76
CA GLY A 317 -4.06 -1.91 5.02
C GLY A 317 -2.68 -2.40 5.46
N GLY A 318 -1.83 -1.48 5.84
CA GLY A 318 -0.56 -1.73 6.51
C GLY A 318 -0.54 -0.96 7.82
N TYR A 319 -0.04 -1.58 8.89
CA TYR A 319 0.06 -0.97 10.20
C TYR A 319 1.15 -1.69 11.02
N PRO A 320 1.77 -1.05 12.00
CA PRO A 320 2.59 -1.76 12.98
C PRO A 320 1.82 -2.94 13.60
N GLY A 321 2.32 -4.15 13.38
CA GLY A 321 1.71 -5.39 13.83
C GLY A 321 0.68 -6.02 12.88
N PHE A 322 0.25 -5.36 11.80
CA PHE A 322 -0.84 -5.86 10.96
C PHE A 322 -0.66 -5.58 9.47
N GLY A 323 -1.32 -6.41 8.67
CA GLY A 323 -1.53 -6.22 7.25
C GLY A 323 -2.89 -6.74 6.83
N SER A 324 -3.55 -6.08 5.89
CA SER A 324 -4.88 -6.45 5.42
C SER A 324 -5.07 -6.15 3.93
N ASN A 325 -6.00 -6.82 3.30
CA ASN A 325 -6.51 -6.48 1.98
C ASN A 325 -7.94 -6.97 1.82
N MET A 326 -8.78 -6.18 1.19
CA MET A 326 -10.04 -6.57 0.60
C MET A 326 -10.05 -6.19 -0.86
N ARG A 327 -10.46 -7.11 -1.73
CA ARG A 327 -10.60 -6.82 -3.17
C ARG A 327 -11.73 -7.61 -3.78
N TRP A 328 -12.33 -7.06 -4.82
CA TRP A 328 -13.40 -7.74 -5.54
C TRP A 328 -13.44 -7.34 -7.01
N HIS A 329 -13.86 -8.29 -7.82
CA HIS A 329 -14.13 -8.06 -9.25
C HIS A 329 -15.58 -7.61 -9.43
N ARG A 330 -15.76 -6.38 -9.89
CA ARG A 330 -17.05 -5.69 -9.95
C ARG A 330 -18.09 -6.41 -10.80
N ALA A 331 -17.70 -6.99 -11.94
CA ALA A 331 -18.62 -7.63 -12.87
C ALA A 331 -19.03 -9.05 -12.44
N SER A 332 -18.15 -9.84 -11.84
CA SER A 332 -18.47 -11.21 -11.44
C SER A 332 -19.11 -11.33 -10.05
N GLY A 333 -18.91 -10.31 -9.18
CA GLY A 333 -19.33 -10.37 -7.79
C GLY A 333 -18.44 -11.24 -6.89
N LEU A 334 -17.27 -11.67 -7.39
CA LEU A 334 -16.25 -12.36 -6.61
C LEU A 334 -15.45 -11.37 -5.79
N GLY A 335 -15.21 -11.67 -4.53
CA GLY A 335 -14.35 -10.91 -3.63
C GLY A 335 -13.45 -11.81 -2.81
N VAL A 336 -12.33 -11.24 -2.36
CA VAL A 336 -11.37 -11.88 -1.45
C VAL A 336 -10.99 -10.91 -0.34
N ILE A 337 -10.90 -11.43 0.88
CA ILE A 337 -10.46 -10.72 2.08
C ILE A 337 -9.28 -11.48 2.64
N ALA A 338 -8.22 -10.79 3.05
CA ALA A 338 -7.05 -11.39 3.68
C ALA A 338 -6.52 -10.49 4.81
N LEU A 339 -6.31 -11.07 5.99
CA LEU A 339 -5.90 -10.40 7.22
C LEU A 339 -4.69 -11.13 7.81
N ALA A 340 -3.67 -10.39 8.22
CA ALA A 340 -2.45 -10.94 8.78
C ALA A 340 -1.96 -10.10 9.97
N ASN A 341 -1.26 -10.72 10.92
CA ASN A 341 -0.82 -10.09 12.16
C ASN A 341 0.70 -9.85 12.22
N ARG A 342 1.25 -9.31 11.16
CA ARG A 342 2.63 -8.81 11.12
C ARG A 342 2.66 -7.40 10.53
N THR A 343 3.57 -6.58 11.04
CA THR A 343 3.86 -5.24 10.53
C THR A 343 4.00 -5.26 9.01
N TYR A 344 3.11 -4.54 8.32
CA TYR A 344 3.07 -4.40 6.85
C TYR A 344 3.16 -5.74 6.09
N ALA A 345 2.47 -6.79 6.58
CA ALA A 345 2.58 -8.16 6.05
C ALA A 345 2.29 -8.32 4.54
N GLY A 346 1.62 -7.37 3.91
CA GLY A 346 1.34 -7.36 2.47
C GLY A 346 0.42 -8.49 1.96
N PRO A 347 -0.70 -8.84 2.63
CA PRO A 347 -1.59 -9.90 2.16
C PRO A 347 -2.33 -9.55 0.85
N TRP A 348 -2.10 -8.36 0.31
CA TRP A 348 -2.60 -7.95 -1.00
C TRP A 348 -2.09 -8.87 -2.13
N VAL A 349 -0.84 -9.33 -2.05
CA VAL A 349 -0.27 -10.31 -3.02
C VAL A 349 -1.07 -11.60 -2.99
N LEU A 350 -1.40 -12.08 -1.80
CA LEU A 350 -2.22 -13.26 -1.61
C LEU A 350 -3.62 -13.08 -2.21
N ALA A 351 -4.30 -12.00 -1.83
CA ALA A 351 -5.67 -11.72 -2.25
C ALA A 351 -5.76 -11.53 -3.77
N GLU A 352 -4.76 -10.91 -4.41
CA GLU A 352 -4.65 -10.78 -5.86
C GLU A 352 -4.52 -12.14 -6.54
N ARG A 353 -3.60 -12.99 -6.07
CA ARG A 353 -3.42 -14.34 -6.60
C ARG A 353 -4.69 -15.18 -6.48
N MET A 354 -5.37 -15.09 -5.34
CA MET A 354 -6.63 -15.82 -5.11
C MET A 354 -7.74 -15.34 -6.05
N LEU A 355 -7.95 -14.02 -6.13
CA LEU A 355 -8.99 -13.46 -7.02
C LEU A 355 -8.71 -13.79 -8.48
N THR A 356 -7.47 -13.62 -8.95
CA THR A 356 -7.08 -13.99 -10.32
C THR A 356 -7.29 -15.47 -10.61
N ALA A 357 -6.96 -16.34 -9.67
CA ALA A 357 -7.18 -17.78 -9.81
C ALA A 357 -8.68 -18.14 -9.92
N LEU A 358 -9.51 -17.52 -9.08
CA LEU A 358 -10.97 -17.66 -9.12
C LEU A 358 -11.59 -17.14 -10.43
N LEU A 359 -11.08 -16.03 -10.97
CA LEU A 359 -11.55 -15.45 -12.23
C LEU A 359 -11.15 -16.30 -13.44
N ARG A 360 -9.93 -16.87 -13.47
CA ARG A 360 -9.48 -17.77 -14.55
C ARG A 360 -10.34 -19.02 -14.69
N GLY A 361 -10.91 -19.51 -13.60
CA GLY A 361 -11.86 -20.64 -13.62
C GLY A 361 -13.22 -20.32 -14.23
N ARG A 362 -13.48 -19.05 -14.60
CA ARG A 362 -14.74 -18.57 -15.14
C ARG A 362 -14.47 -17.86 -16.47
N ASN A 363 -14.62 -18.50 -17.61
CA ASN A 363 -14.54 -17.87 -18.92
C ASN A 363 -15.46 -16.65 -19.00
N GLN A 364 -14.93 -15.43 -18.86
CA GLN A 364 -15.66 -14.16 -19.01
C GLN A 364 -15.08 -13.36 -20.17
N PRO A 365 -15.91 -12.75 -21.04
CA PRO A 365 -15.45 -11.84 -22.09
C PRO A 365 -15.05 -10.47 -21.49
N SER A 366 -13.95 -9.92 -21.96
CA SER A 366 -13.45 -8.60 -21.55
C SER A 366 -13.97 -7.49 -22.45
N ASP A 367 -14.67 -6.49 -21.90
CA ASP A 367 -14.88 -5.20 -22.56
C ASP A 367 -13.68 -4.29 -22.27
N ARG A 368 -12.98 -3.88 -23.32
CA ARG A 368 -11.75 -3.07 -23.23
C ARG A 368 -11.88 -1.70 -23.85
N ALA A 369 -11.30 -0.70 -23.19
CA ALA A 369 -10.73 0.49 -23.81
C ALA A 369 -9.43 0.87 -23.09
N PRO A 370 -8.31 1.12 -23.80
CA PRO A 370 -7.06 1.54 -23.17
C PRO A 370 -7.06 3.06 -22.92
N LEU A 371 -6.65 3.46 -21.73
CA LEU A 371 -6.43 4.86 -21.35
C LEU A 371 -4.93 5.11 -21.16
N HIS A 372 -4.36 5.97 -21.97
CA HIS A 372 -3.04 6.56 -21.75
C HIS A 372 -3.22 7.97 -21.16
N GLY A 373 -2.69 8.21 -19.97
CA GLY A 373 -2.59 9.53 -19.36
C GLY A 373 -1.24 10.21 -19.69
N PRO A 374 -1.16 11.55 -19.70
CA PRO A 374 0.07 12.28 -19.99
C PRO A 374 1.07 12.18 -18.83
N ALA A 375 2.36 12.15 -19.17
CA ALA A 375 3.45 12.23 -18.22
C ALA A 375 3.37 13.54 -17.38
N LEU A 376 3.44 13.42 -16.07
CA LEU A 376 3.34 14.56 -15.16
C LEU A 376 4.73 15.16 -14.94
N ASN A 377 4.81 16.50 -15.01
CA ASN A 377 6.02 17.25 -14.72
C ASN A 377 6.31 17.18 -13.21
N PRO A 378 7.50 16.73 -12.76
CA PRO A 378 7.81 16.65 -11.33
C PRO A 378 7.81 18.04 -10.72
N GLY A 379 7.18 18.20 -9.57
CA GLY A 379 7.16 19.43 -8.80
C GLY A 379 8.57 19.81 -8.32
N ARG A 380 8.76 21.09 -7.99
CA ARG A 380 10.02 21.54 -7.40
C ARG A 380 10.11 21.07 -5.95
N ALA A 381 11.19 20.36 -5.60
CA ALA A 381 11.46 19.94 -4.23
C ALA A 381 11.44 21.13 -3.24
N TRP A 382 10.99 20.88 -2.02
CA TRP A 382 11.19 21.87 -0.96
C TRP A 382 12.69 22.10 -0.71
N PRO A 383 13.11 23.31 -0.33
CA PRO A 383 14.49 23.53 0.12
C PRO A 383 14.88 22.58 1.27
N ARG A 384 13.92 22.24 2.15
CA ARG A 384 14.13 21.31 3.26
C ARG A 384 14.38 19.87 2.77
N THR A 385 13.71 19.43 1.68
CA THR A 385 13.94 18.11 1.09
C THR A 385 15.37 17.95 0.57
N LEU A 386 15.89 19.00 -0.09
CA LEU A 386 17.27 19.01 -0.55
C LEU A 386 18.26 19.00 0.63
N ALA A 387 18.02 19.84 1.63
CA ALA A 387 18.85 19.85 2.85
C ALA A 387 18.82 18.51 3.58
N ALA A 388 17.65 17.88 3.69
CA ALA A 388 17.50 16.58 4.33
C ALA A 388 18.26 15.48 3.57
N ARG A 389 18.25 15.48 2.22
CA ARG A 389 19.07 14.58 1.42
C ARG A 389 20.56 14.73 1.77
N ASP A 390 21.05 15.95 1.87
CA ASP A 390 22.46 16.21 2.15
C ASP A 390 22.82 15.79 3.58
N GLU A 391 21.95 16.05 4.57
CA GLU A 391 22.07 15.57 5.95
C GLU A 391 22.08 14.03 6.04
N VAL A 392 21.24 13.35 5.21
CA VAL A 392 21.28 11.88 5.10
C VAL A 392 22.59 11.41 4.50
N MET A 393 23.13 12.08 3.49
CA MET A 393 24.43 11.72 2.92
C MET A 393 25.54 11.79 3.95
N ASP A 394 25.58 12.84 4.78
CA ASP A 394 26.53 12.97 5.88
C ASP A 394 26.37 11.82 6.89
N LEU A 395 25.12 11.45 7.21
CA LEU A 395 24.79 10.33 8.09
C LEU A 395 25.24 8.99 7.51
N LEU A 396 25.01 8.74 6.21
CA LEU A 396 25.43 7.52 5.53
C LEU A 396 26.97 7.41 5.45
N ALA A 397 27.65 8.53 5.30
CA ALA A 397 29.12 8.58 5.30
C ALA A 397 29.70 8.22 6.67
N LYS A 398 29.10 8.77 7.75
CA LYS A 398 29.51 8.52 9.14
C LYS A 398 28.31 8.52 10.06
N TRP A 399 27.77 7.33 10.27
CA TRP A 399 26.56 7.18 11.08
C TRP A 399 26.76 7.66 12.53
N ASN A 400 25.78 8.43 13.02
CA ASN A 400 25.71 8.95 14.38
C ASN A 400 24.24 8.97 14.84
N ASP A 401 23.90 8.20 15.86
CA ASP A 401 22.53 8.03 16.33
C ASP A 401 21.90 9.35 16.79
N ALA A 402 22.66 10.23 17.47
CA ALA A 402 22.15 11.54 17.90
C ALA A 402 21.87 12.49 16.71
N ALA A 403 22.57 12.34 15.58
CA ALA A 403 22.24 13.07 14.35
C ALA A 403 21.00 12.47 13.68
N ALA A 404 20.90 11.13 13.68
CA ALA A 404 19.73 10.42 13.16
C ALA A 404 18.44 10.79 13.92
N GLU A 405 18.46 10.84 15.25
CA GLU A 405 17.33 11.24 16.10
C GLU A 405 16.83 12.66 15.81
N ARG A 406 17.72 13.58 15.43
CA ARG A 406 17.32 14.95 15.05
C ARG A 406 16.74 15.04 13.64
N LEU A 407 17.25 14.24 12.73
CA LEU A 407 16.87 14.25 11.32
C LEU A 407 15.57 13.48 11.06
N PHE A 408 15.43 12.34 11.72
CA PHE A 408 14.31 11.42 11.55
C PHE A 408 13.18 11.68 12.54
N THR A 409 11.98 11.30 12.16
CA THR A 409 10.87 11.13 13.08
C THR A 409 10.99 9.80 13.82
N GLU A 410 10.30 9.64 14.95
CA GLU A 410 10.40 8.45 15.81
C GLU A 410 10.09 7.15 15.07
N ASN A 411 9.14 7.19 14.14
CA ASN A 411 8.75 6.01 13.37
C ASN A 411 9.94 5.37 12.64
N VAL A 412 10.90 6.16 12.16
CA VAL A 412 12.06 5.62 11.42
C VAL A 412 12.88 4.64 12.25
N ALA A 413 13.07 4.94 13.54
CA ALA A 413 13.75 4.04 14.48
C ALA A 413 12.86 2.91 14.98
N LEU A 414 11.53 3.15 15.06
CA LEU A 414 10.55 2.15 15.49
C LEU A 414 10.27 1.11 14.39
N ASP A 415 10.27 1.54 13.12
CA ASP A 415 10.04 0.65 11.98
C ASP A 415 11.27 -0.22 11.69
N GLU A 416 12.47 0.36 11.81
CA GLU A 416 13.74 -0.34 11.66
C GLU A 416 14.80 0.30 12.59
N PRO A 417 15.30 -0.44 13.59
CA PRO A 417 16.30 0.06 14.53
C PRO A 417 17.55 0.62 13.85
N PHE A 418 18.15 1.67 14.40
CA PHE A 418 19.35 2.30 13.82
C PHE A 418 20.54 1.31 13.70
N ALA A 419 20.59 0.28 14.54
CA ALA A 419 21.60 -0.78 14.42
C ALA A 419 21.45 -1.55 13.09
N ASP A 420 20.21 -1.87 12.69
CA ASP A 420 19.93 -2.60 11.45
C ASP A 420 20.20 -1.72 10.24
N ARG A 421 19.86 -0.42 10.32
CA ARG A 421 20.18 0.55 9.26
C ARG A 421 21.68 0.74 9.08
N ARG A 422 22.45 0.77 10.15
CA ARG A 422 23.93 0.77 10.07
C ARG A 422 24.44 -0.48 9.36
N SER A 423 23.92 -1.65 9.75
CA SER A 423 24.28 -2.91 9.10
C SER A 423 23.94 -2.93 7.61
N ALA A 424 22.80 -2.34 7.22
CA ALA A 424 22.44 -2.17 5.82
C ALA A 424 23.45 -1.28 5.05
N VAL A 425 23.86 -0.16 5.64
CA VAL A 425 24.89 0.73 5.05
C VAL A 425 26.23 0.01 4.89
N ASP A 426 26.65 -0.75 5.91
CA ASP A 426 27.89 -1.54 5.85
C ASP A 426 27.79 -2.64 4.77
N THR A 427 26.64 -3.31 4.66
CA THR A 427 26.37 -4.27 3.59
C THR A 427 26.45 -3.63 2.20
N ILE A 428 25.93 -2.42 2.03
CA ILE A 428 26.04 -1.69 0.76
C ILE A 428 27.51 -1.40 0.45
N ARG A 429 28.30 -0.92 1.43
CA ARG A 429 29.76 -0.69 1.25
C ARG A 429 30.50 -1.96 0.86
N GLU A 430 30.20 -3.07 1.51
CA GLU A 430 30.79 -4.36 1.15
C GLU A 430 30.50 -4.75 -0.29
N ARG A 431 29.29 -4.46 -0.78
CA ARG A 431 28.84 -4.90 -2.12
C ARG A 431 29.26 -3.97 -3.24
N ILE A 432 29.13 -2.66 -3.07
CA ILE A 432 29.46 -1.69 -4.14
C ILE A 432 30.78 -0.93 -3.93
N GLY A 433 31.42 -1.02 -2.75
CA GLY A 433 32.59 -0.22 -2.36
C GLY A 433 32.18 1.06 -1.64
N GLU A 434 33.17 1.91 -1.29
CA GLU A 434 32.89 3.26 -0.81
C GLU A 434 32.10 4.02 -1.87
N PHE A 435 31.11 4.79 -1.45
CA PHE A 435 30.16 5.39 -2.36
C PHE A 435 30.00 6.90 -2.12
N SER A 436 29.59 7.59 -3.17
CA SER A 436 29.18 8.99 -3.18
C SER A 436 27.92 9.17 -4.02
N VAL A 437 27.35 10.38 -4.04
CA VAL A 437 26.25 10.70 -4.95
C VAL A 437 26.69 10.49 -6.41
N ASP A 438 25.90 9.80 -7.19
CA ASP A 438 26.13 9.65 -8.63
C ASP A 438 25.65 10.89 -9.38
N GLU A 439 26.55 11.84 -9.59
CA GLU A 439 26.26 13.11 -10.29
C GLU A 439 25.83 12.93 -11.76
N ARG A 440 26.04 11.75 -12.34
CA ARG A 440 25.60 11.43 -13.72
C ARG A 440 24.10 11.17 -13.79
N ARG A 441 23.47 10.93 -12.64
CA ARG A 441 22.04 10.69 -12.52
C ARG A 441 21.42 11.81 -11.68
N PRO A 442 20.52 12.63 -12.26
CA PRO A 442 19.84 13.65 -11.49
C PRO A 442 19.00 13.03 -10.39
N ALA A 443 18.84 13.73 -9.29
CA ALA A 443 17.89 13.34 -8.26
C ALA A 443 16.46 13.41 -8.82
N GLU A 444 15.65 12.42 -8.46
CA GLU A 444 14.24 12.32 -8.85
C GLU A 444 13.34 12.84 -7.72
N PHE A 445 12.28 13.55 -8.08
CA PHE A 445 11.33 14.15 -7.16
C PHE A 445 9.92 13.82 -7.62
N ASP A 446 9.30 12.82 -7.01
CA ASP A 446 7.91 12.50 -7.30
C ASP A 446 6.93 13.46 -6.64
N SER A 447 7.36 14.11 -5.55
CA SER A 447 6.66 15.24 -4.89
C SER A 447 7.67 16.22 -4.29
N ALA A 448 7.19 17.38 -3.83
CA ALA A 448 8.06 18.36 -3.17
C ALA A 448 8.69 17.83 -1.86
N ALA A 449 8.04 16.85 -1.21
CA ALA A 449 8.48 16.21 0.02
C ALA A 449 9.33 14.95 -0.19
N HIS A 450 9.46 14.47 -1.43
CA HIS A 450 10.12 13.22 -1.77
C HIS A 450 11.40 13.47 -2.57
N CYS A 451 12.45 12.69 -2.30
CA CYS A 451 13.70 12.73 -3.07
C CYS A 451 14.27 11.31 -3.17
N ARG A 452 14.56 10.90 -4.39
CA ARG A 452 15.38 9.71 -4.69
C ARG A 452 16.65 10.15 -5.38
N TRP A 453 17.78 9.55 -5.01
CA TRP A 453 19.08 9.79 -5.63
C TRP A 453 19.88 8.49 -5.69
N TRP A 454 20.98 8.50 -6.42
CA TRP A 454 21.82 7.35 -6.61
C TRP A 454 23.14 7.46 -5.84
N LEU A 455 23.52 6.39 -5.19
CA LEU A 455 24.81 6.19 -4.55
C LEU A 455 25.68 5.33 -5.49
N ARG A 456 26.84 5.81 -5.87
CA ARG A 456 27.78 5.12 -6.78
C ARG A 456 29.03 4.71 -6.04
N GLY A 457 29.33 3.41 -6.06
CA GLY A 457 30.61 2.83 -5.68
C GLY A 457 31.34 2.24 -6.89
N GLU A 458 32.51 1.65 -6.65
CA GLU A 458 33.33 1.05 -7.71
C GLU A 458 32.62 -0.13 -8.41
N ARG A 459 31.81 -0.91 -7.67
CA ARG A 459 31.20 -2.15 -8.14
C ARG A 459 29.71 -2.03 -8.48
N GLY A 460 29.15 -0.83 -8.46
CA GLY A 460 27.74 -0.65 -8.81
C GLY A 460 27.12 0.63 -8.27
N ALA A 461 25.81 0.75 -8.45
CA ALA A 461 25.02 1.83 -7.92
C ALA A 461 23.75 1.33 -7.24
N VAL A 462 23.32 2.03 -6.21
CA VAL A 462 22.08 1.76 -5.49
C VAL A 462 21.30 3.05 -5.28
N ALA A 463 19.97 2.96 -5.27
CA ALA A 463 19.13 4.10 -4.95
C ALA A 463 19.01 4.29 -3.43
N ALA A 464 18.96 5.55 -3.03
CA ALA A 464 18.54 6.02 -1.72
C ALA A 464 17.31 6.91 -1.89
N GLU A 465 16.36 6.82 -0.97
CA GLU A 465 15.09 7.54 -1.06
C GLU A 465 14.65 8.05 0.30
N ILE A 466 14.19 9.29 0.36
CA ILE A 466 13.57 9.88 1.56
C ILE A 466 12.20 10.47 1.25
N THR A 467 11.36 10.49 2.27
CA THR A 467 10.12 11.27 2.27
C THR A 467 10.05 12.10 3.56
N LEU A 468 9.56 13.33 3.47
CA LEU A 468 9.43 14.24 4.59
C LEU A 468 7.98 14.30 5.08
N THR A 469 7.80 14.59 6.38
CA THR A 469 6.50 14.76 7.02
C THR A 469 5.78 16.02 6.53
N PRO A 470 4.45 16.11 6.74
CA PRO A 470 3.66 17.33 6.47
C PRO A 470 3.77 18.40 7.56
N GLU A 471 4.56 18.16 8.61
CA GLU A 471 4.78 19.14 9.69
C GLU A 471 5.23 20.51 9.14
N ARG A 472 5.00 21.57 9.90
CA ARG A 472 5.48 22.92 9.53
C ARG A 472 6.99 22.98 9.33
N GLU A 473 7.74 22.23 10.15
CA GLU A 473 9.17 21.98 10.00
C GLU A 473 9.37 20.50 9.62
N PRO A 474 9.33 20.16 8.32
CA PRO A 474 9.35 18.78 7.88
C PRO A 474 10.61 18.03 8.29
N ARG A 475 10.45 16.84 8.85
CA ARG A 475 11.51 15.88 9.15
C ARG A 475 11.43 14.66 8.24
N VAL A 476 12.50 13.89 8.17
CA VAL A 476 12.52 12.65 7.40
C VAL A 476 11.67 11.59 8.12
N GLN A 477 10.60 11.15 7.49
CA GLN A 477 9.71 10.10 7.99
C GLN A 477 10.01 8.72 7.39
N SER A 478 10.77 8.66 6.29
CA SER A 478 11.23 7.41 5.71
C SER A 478 12.60 7.57 5.09
N LEU A 479 13.43 6.54 5.25
CA LEU A 479 14.69 6.36 4.53
C LEU A 479 14.70 4.92 3.99
N THR A 480 14.76 4.79 2.68
CA THR A 480 14.91 3.50 2.00
C THR A 480 16.26 3.46 1.30
N LEU A 481 16.98 2.37 1.50
CA LEU A 481 18.24 2.09 0.81
C LEU A 481 18.08 0.79 0.04
N ALA A 482 18.35 0.79 -1.25
CA ALA A 482 18.38 -0.43 -2.02
C ALA A 482 19.62 -1.26 -1.64
N ILE A 483 19.41 -2.49 -1.18
CA ILE A 483 20.50 -3.41 -0.88
C ILE A 483 20.67 -4.34 -2.08
N PRO A 484 21.81 -4.29 -2.80
CA PRO A 484 22.03 -5.16 -3.94
C PRO A 484 22.22 -6.61 -3.46
N PRO A 485 21.83 -7.63 -4.23
CA PRO A 485 22.10 -9.02 -3.88
C PRO A 485 23.61 -9.31 -3.84
N ALA A 486 24.04 -10.23 -2.98
CA ALA A 486 25.43 -10.72 -3.03
C ALA A 486 25.69 -11.43 -4.36
N ALA A 487 26.88 -11.27 -4.92
CA ALA A 487 27.22 -11.77 -6.26
C ALA A 487 26.96 -13.27 -6.44
N GLU A 488 27.18 -14.08 -5.41
CA GLU A 488 26.97 -15.54 -5.42
C GLU A 488 25.62 -15.97 -4.83
N SER A 489 24.70 -15.01 -4.57
CA SER A 489 23.39 -15.34 -4.00
C SER A 489 22.45 -15.95 -5.04
N PRO A 490 21.47 -16.77 -4.60
CA PRO A 490 20.43 -17.29 -5.47
C PRO A 490 19.65 -16.18 -6.20
N LEU A 491 19.39 -15.05 -5.52
CA LEU A 491 18.70 -13.89 -6.13
C LEU A 491 19.55 -13.29 -7.27
N ALA A 492 20.86 -13.12 -7.09
CA ALA A 492 21.74 -12.61 -8.15
C ALA A 492 21.76 -13.54 -9.37
N ALA A 493 21.80 -14.86 -9.15
CA ALA A 493 21.77 -15.86 -10.21
C ALA A 493 20.46 -15.78 -11.02
N VAL A 494 19.31 -15.64 -10.34
CA VAL A 494 18.01 -15.47 -11.00
C VAL A 494 17.95 -14.17 -11.80
N VAL A 495 18.40 -13.04 -11.24
CA VAL A 495 18.45 -11.75 -11.95
C VAL A 495 19.31 -11.85 -13.22
N ALA A 496 20.50 -12.42 -13.11
CA ALA A 496 21.39 -12.60 -14.27
C ALA A 496 20.74 -13.46 -15.38
N ALA A 497 20.05 -14.54 -14.98
CA ALA A 497 19.36 -15.40 -15.92
C ALA A 497 18.19 -14.70 -16.61
N LEU A 498 17.39 -13.86 -15.88
CA LEU A 498 16.31 -13.09 -16.49
C LEU A 498 16.86 -12.03 -17.47
N ILE A 499 17.96 -11.36 -17.14
CA ILE A 499 18.65 -10.43 -18.05
C ILE A 499 19.13 -11.15 -19.31
N SER A 500 19.66 -12.38 -19.19
CA SER A 500 20.05 -13.20 -20.33
C SER A 500 18.87 -13.50 -21.27
N VAL A 501 17.67 -13.76 -20.70
CA VAL A 501 16.45 -13.95 -21.50
C VAL A 501 16.04 -12.66 -22.23
N VAL A 502 16.13 -11.49 -21.58
CA VAL A 502 15.87 -10.17 -22.21
C VAL A 502 16.83 -9.98 -23.38
N ASN A 503 18.11 -10.29 -23.21
CA ASN A 503 19.16 -10.16 -24.22
C ASN A 503 19.12 -11.25 -25.30
N ARG A 504 18.27 -12.27 -25.14
CA ARG A 504 18.18 -13.43 -26.04
C ARG A 504 19.47 -14.27 -26.13
N ASP A 505 20.34 -14.16 -25.12
CA ASP A 505 21.63 -14.87 -25.10
C ASP A 505 21.42 -16.39 -24.89
N ASP A 506 20.44 -16.78 -24.04
CA ASP A 506 20.06 -18.18 -23.81
C ASP A 506 18.56 -18.34 -23.58
N ALA A 507 17.86 -18.95 -24.52
CA ALA A 507 16.43 -19.22 -24.41
C ALA A 507 16.10 -20.35 -23.43
N GLY A 508 17.07 -21.19 -23.09
CA GLY A 508 16.90 -22.34 -22.19
C GLY A 508 17.12 -22.02 -20.72
N VAL A 509 17.73 -20.88 -20.41
CA VAL A 509 18.13 -20.53 -19.04
C VAL A 509 16.94 -20.43 -18.08
N LEU A 510 15.78 -19.97 -18.55
CA LEU A 510 14.57 -19.91 -17.73
C LEU A 510 14.03 -21.31 -17.36
N ALA A 511 14.32 -22.32 -18.18
CA ALA A 511 13.93 -23.70 -17.88
C ALA A 511 14.70 -24.26 -16.67
N SER A 512 15.92 -23.81 -16.45
CA SER A 512 16.78 -24.25 -15.33
C SER A 512 16.46 -23.52 -14.01
N ILE A 513 15.75 -22.37 -14.03
CA ILE A 513 15.35 -21.66 -12.82
C ILE A 513 14.19 -22.43 -12.16
N ALA A 514 14.34 -22.75 -10.88
CA ALA A 514 13.25 -23.24 -10.06
C ALA A 514 12.19 -22.12 -9.91
N THR A 515 10.93 -22.44 -10.20
CA THR A 515 9.83 -21.47 -10.11
C THR A 515 8.72 -22.02 -9.24
N ALA A 516 8.03 -21.13 -8.51
CA ALA A 516 6.78 -21.48 -7.84
C ALA A 516 5.75 -21.97 -8.88
N GLY A 517 4.93 -22.95 -8.51
CA GLY A 517 3.95 -23.57 -9.42
C GLY A 517 2.91 -22.60 -10.00
N SER A 518 2.79 -21.40 -9.42
CA SER A 518 1.89 -20.32 -9.88
C SER A 518 2.49 -19.44 -10.99
N LEU A 519 3.79 -19.55 -11.28
CA LEU A 519 4.44 -18.71 -12.28
C LEU A 519 4.38 -19.33 -13.68
N ASP A 520 3.73 -18.64 -14.63
CA ASP A 520 3.71 -19.05 -16.04
C ASP A 520 5.04 -18.66 -16.72
N LYS A 521 5.97 -19.60 -16.79
CA LYS A 521 7.27 -19.42 -17.46
C LYS A 521 7.14 -19.02 -18.94
N GLY A 522 6.08 -19.48 -19.62
CA GLY A 522 5.86 -19.17 -21.04
C GLY A 522 5.46 -17.71 -21.21
N LEU A 523 4.57 -17.21 -20.37
CA LEU A 523 4.16 -15.80 -20.34
C LEU A 523 5.34 -14.90 -19.99
N LEU A 524 6.07 -15.21 -18.92
CA LEU A 524 7.26 -14.45 -18.50
C LEU A 524 8.32 -14.41 -19.61
N THR A 525 8.59 -15.53 -20.28
CA THR A 525 9.53 -15.56 -21.41
C THR A 525 9.10 -14.61 -22.52
N ARG A 526 7.80 -14.57 -22.86
CA ARG A 526 7.29 -13.66 -23.90
C ARG A 526 7.44 -12.21 -23.48
N GLN A 527 7.11 -11.86 -22.23
CA GLN A 527 7.25 -10.50 -21.70
C GLN A 527 8.70 -10.01 -21.72
N LEU A 528 9.65 -10.82 -21.22
CA LEU A 528 11.08 -10.49 -21.22
C LEU A 528 11.63 -10.31 -22.64
N ARG A 529 11.26 -11.18 -23.57
CA ARG A 529 11.69 -11.07 -24.97
C ARG A 529 11.10 -9.87 -25.69
N MET A 530 9.86 -9.50 -25.36
CA MET A 530 9.21 -8.31 -25.91
C MET A 530 9.89 -7.05 -25.36
N ALA A 531 10.21 -7.01 -24.07
CA ALA A 531 10.99 -5.92 -23.47
C ALA A 531 12.36 -5.77 -24.16
N GLY A 532 13.09 -6.87 -24.36
CA GLY A 532 14.36 -6.87 -25.08
C GLY A 532 14.24 -6.46 -26.56
N ALA A 533 13.10 -6.73 -27.20
CA ALA A 533 12.85 -6.25 -28.56
C ALA A 533 12.70 -4.72 -28.65
N TRP A 534 12.21 -4.10 -27.57
CA TRP A 534 12.02 -2.65 -27.49
C TRP A 534 13.27 -1.92 -26.99
N SER A 535 13.97 -2.48 -26.00
CA SER A 535 15.15 -1.84 -25.38
C SER A 535 16.46 -2.05 -26.12
N GLY A 536 16.54 -3.04 -27.00
CA GLY A 536 17.82 -3.57 -27.48
C GLY A 536 18.53 -4.39 -26.41
N ARG A 537 19.84 -4.57 -26.55
CA ARG A 537 20.65 -5.26 -25.54
C ARG A 537 20.72 -4.42 -24.26
N VAL A 538 20.49 -5.06 -23.11
CA VAL A 538 20.47 -4.39 -21.81
C VAL A 538 21.61 -4.84 -20.92
N VAL A 539 22.03 -3.94 -20.03
CA VAL A 539 22.96 -4.19 -18.93
C VAL A 539 22.41 -3.65 -17.63
N ALA A 540 22.68 -4.32 -16.50
CA ALA A 540 22.32 -3.80 -15.20
C ALA A 540 23.07 -2.49 -14.91
N ASP A 541 22.34 -1.42 -14.58
CA ASP A 541 22.90 -0.09 -14.36
C ASP A 541 22.81 0.35 -12.89
N GLY A 542 21.95 -0.27 -12.09
CA GLY A 542 21.83 -0.02 -10.66
C GLY A 542 20.66 -0.74 -10.02
N PHE A 543 20.65 -0.78 -8.69
CA PHE A 543 19.58 -1.39 -7.89
C PHE A 543 18.71 -0.28 -7.32
N ARG A 544 17.43 -0.26 -7.71
CA ARG A 544 16.46 0.76 -7.33
C ARG A 544 15.76 0.44 -6.01
N ALA A 545 15.56 -0.83 -5.72
CA ALA A 545 14.98 -1.34 -4.49
C ALA A 545 15.48 -2.75 -4.21
N GLY A 546 15.37 -3.22 -2.98
CA GLY A 546 15.65 -4.60 -2.63
C GLY A 546 16.19 -4.76 -1.21
N ASP A 547 15.98 -5.97 -0.66
CA ASP A 547 16.49 -6.40 0.63
C ASP A 547 17.84 -7.15 0.54
N GLY A 548 18.32 -7.33 -0.69
CA GLY A 548 19.56 -8.04 -1.00
C GLY A 548 19.51 -9.56 -0.83
N ALA A 549 18.36 -10.13 -0.49
CA ALA A 549 18.18 -11.56 -0.20
C ALA A 549 17.03 -12.20 -1.00
N THR A 550 15.84 -11.60 -0.99
CA THR A 550 14.62 -12.18 -1.57
C THR A 550 13.92 -11.28 -2.58
N LEU A 551 14.18 -9.98 -2.53
CA LEU A 551 13.59 -8.98 -3.39
C LEU A 551 14.66 -8.07 -3.99
N THR A 552 14.53 -7.78 -5.27
CA THR A 552 15.30 -6.70 -5.91
C THR A 552 14.58 -6.10 -7.10
N THR A 553 14.80 -4.79 -7.31
CA THR A 553 14.43 -4.09 -8.54
C THR A 553 15.68 -3.50 -9.16
N VAL A 554 15.97 -3.92 -10.39
CA VAL A 554 17.19 -3.56 -11.14
C VAL A 554 16.79 -2.64 -12.29
N GLU A 555 17.47 -1.51 -12.41
CA GLU A 555 17.45 -0.72 -13.64
C GLU A 555 18.36 -1.35 -14.69
N LEU A 556 17.83 -1.53 -15.86
CA LEU A 556 18.55 -2.06 -17.02
C LEU A 556 18.69 -0.95 -18.06
N ALA A 557 19.92 -0.57 -18.34
CA ALA A 557 20.22 0.35 -19.44
C ALA A 557 20.22 -0.41 -20.76
N GLY A 558 19.31 -0.11 -21.65
CA GLY A 558 19.23 -0.67 -23.00
C GLY A 558 19.71 0.31 -24.06
N GLU A 559 19.91 -0.19 -25.29
CA GLU A 559 20.34 0.61 -26.44
C GLU A 559 19.30 1.67 -26.85
N HIS A 560 18.02 1.37 -26.65
CA HIS A 560 16.91 2.20 -27.12
C HIS A 560 15.98 2.67 -26.00
N ALA A 561 15.93 1.95 -24.89
CA ALA A 561 15.08 2.27 -23.74
C ALA A 561 15.66 1.71 -22.44
N ARG A 562 15.30 2.30 -21.31
CA ARG A 562 15.57 1.74 -19.99
C ARG A 562 14.43 0.83 -19.57
N LEU A 563 14.76 -0.23 -18.83
CA LEU A 563 13.79 -1.16 -18.27
C LEU A 563 13.97 -1.24 -16.75
N MET A 564 12.88 -1.54 -16.08
CA MET A 564 12.85 -1.95 -14.67
C MET A 564 12.55 -3.43 -14.60
N LEU A 565 13.43 -4.21 -13.96
CA LEU A 565 13.23 -5.63 -13.70
C LEU A 565 13.08 -5.85 -12.20
N SER A 566 11.86 -6.19 -11.76
CA SER A 566 11.57 -6.55 -10.37
C SER A 566 11.54 -8.07 -10.23
N VAL A 567 12.19 -8.60 -9.20
CA VAL A 567 12.35 -10.04 -8.98
C VAL A 567 12.09 -10.37 -7.52
N VAL A 568 11.27 -11.38 -7.28
CA VAL A 568 11.02 -11.94 -5.95
C VAL A 568 11.35 -13.43 -5.96
N VAL A 569 12.22 -13.83 -5.05
CA VAL A 569 12.60 -15.24 -4.83
C VAL A 569 12.40 -15.60 -3.36
N ASP A 570 12.30 -16.89 -3.06
CA ASP A 570 12.49 -17.36 -1.69
C ASP A 570 13.99 -17.48 -1.31
N PRO A 571 14.33 -17.73 -0.05
CA PRO A 571 15.73 -17.88 0.38
C PRO A 571 16.51 -18.98 -0.32
N SER A 572 15.85 -19.96 -0.95
CA SER A 572 16.47 -21.03 -1.73
C SER A 572 16.68 -20.64 -3.21
N GLY A 573 16.16 -19.49 -3.63
CA GLY A 573 16.26 -18.99 -5.02
C GLY A 573 15.12 -19.45 -5.94
N VAL A 574 14.05 -19.99 -5.42
CA VAL A 574 12.85 -20.29 -6.21
C VAL A 574 12.19 -18.98 -6.62
N LEU A 575 12.02 -18.76 -7.91
CA LEU A 575 11.41 -17.55 -8.47
C LEU A 575 9.89 -17.56 -8.26
N HIS A 576 9.38 -16.59 -7.55
CA HIS A 576 7.96 -16.40 -7.27
C HIS A 576 7.32 -15.37 -8.17
N GLN A 577 8.02 -14.30 -8.45
CA GLN A 577 7.54 -13.20 -9.29
C GLN A 577 8.70 -12.58 -10.06
N ALA A 578 8.45 -12.21 -11.30
CA ALA A 578 9.32 -11.34 -12.08
C ALA A 578 8.45 -10.47 -12.98
N ASP A 579 8.71 -9.18 -12.94
CA ASP A 579 8.04 -8.18 -13.75
C ASP A 579 9.07 -7.33 -14.49
N VAL A 580 8.79 -7.02 -15.74
CA VAL A 580 9.62 -6.12 -16.55
C VAL A 580 8.74 -5.00 -17.10
N SER A 581 9.15 -3.76 -16.89
CA SER A 581 8.45 -2.57 -17.39
C SER A 581 9.43 -1.60 -18.04
N LEU A 582 8.92 -0.75 -18.93
CA LEU A 582 9.67 0.39 -19.43
C LEU A 582 9.79 1.43 -18.32
N GLU A 583 10.96 2.05 -18.20
CA GLU A 583 11.10 3.24 -17.38
C GLU A 583 10.36 4.38 -18.08
N PRO A 584 9.47 5.11 -17.36
CA PRO A 584 8.68 6.18 -17.95
C PRO A 584 9.51 7.37 -18.46
#